data_ed905b98eb06e1e96020960987e06ee2
#
_entry.id   ed905b98eb06e1e96020960987e06ee2
#
_cell.length_a   1.000
_cell.length_b   1.000
_cell.length_c   1.000
_cell.angle_alpha   90.00
_cell.angle_beta   90.00
_cell.angle_gamma   90.00
#
_symmetry.space_group_name_H-M   'P 1'
#
loop_
_entity.id
_entity.type
_entity.pdbx_description
1 polymer ?
#
loop_
_entity_poly.entity_id
_entity_poly.type
_entity_poly.pdbx_seq_one_letter_code
_entity_poly.pdbx_strand_id
1 'polypeptide(L)'
;MKTSLLAILLSAITPAVAATCDSLSSLTLPDTTITLAQPVGPGDFTPPSAVAQVSDLRFKNLPAFCRVAATLKPTSDSDIKIEVWLPASGWNGKFQAVGNGGWAGVISYSAMAQALEHGYATSSTDTGHVGASGSFALGHPEKLTDFGYRAVHEMTVKAKAIVAAFYGDPPNISYWNGCSTGGRQGLKEAQRFPEDYDAIIAGASANPRTRLAFATLWVAQAAHKDEASYIPPAKYPAIHQAVLNACDALDGLKDGLITDPTRCHFDPQVLSCKDVDGPTCLTAPQIETVRKIFSPAKNPQTGEQIFPTIEPGSELGWATLAGPQPFQATVDHFRYVVFKDPNWDWKTLNFTSDVALADKIDNETINATDPNLGPFLAHHGKLLLYHGFSDQNVPPRATINYYKRVIDTLSGAGLRPADSIRLFMVPGMGHCGGGEGPNTFDMMSALEQWKEQGRAPVRIVASHRTAGKVDRTRPLCPYPQVAKYKGSGSIDDEANFACELPSSALTND
;
A
#
# COMPACT_ATOMS: atom_id res chain seq x y z
N MET A 1 7.27 -60.39 -41.67
CA MET A 1 7.85 -59.11 -41.34
C MET A 1 6.90 -58.00 -41.82
N LYS A 2 6.15 -57.38 -40.91
CA LYS A 2 5.27 -56.25 -41.24
C LYS A 2 5.94 -54.99 -40.69
N THR A 3 6.41 -54.14 -41.57
CA THR A 3 7.03 -52.87 -41.28
C THR A 3 5.91 -51.83 -41.06
N SER A 4 5.70 -51.36 -39.82
CA SER A 4 4.81 -50.24 -39.52
C SER A 4 5.55 -48.95 -39.72
N LEU A 5 5.13 -48.11 -40.66
CA LEU A 5 5.56 -46.74 -40.83
C LEU A 5 4.87 -45.89 -39.74
N LEU A 6 5.66 -45.29 -38.85
CA LEU A 6 5.21 -44.29 -37.89
C LEU A 6 5.25 -42.90 -38.58
N ALA A 7 4.08 -42.34 -38.87
CA ALA A 7 3.97 -41.00 -39.43
C ALA A 7 4.14 -39.98 -38.26
N ILE A 8 5.24 -39.24 -38.27
CA ILE A 8 5.46 -38.10 -37.35
C ILE A 8 4.71 -36.91 -37.93
N LEU A 9 3.61 -36.53 -37.29
CA LEU A 9 2.96 -35.24 -37.58
C LEU A 9 3.84 -34.10 -36.97
N LEU A 10 4.57 -33.40 -37.84
CA LEU A 10 5.14 -32.11 -37.51
C LEU A 10 4.00 -31.07 -37.45
N SER A 11 3.59 -30.69 -36.27
CA SER A 11 2.74 -29.51 -36.10
C SER A 11 3.59 -28.27 -36.40
N ALA A 12 3.31 -27.59 -37.49
CA ALA A 12 3.90 -26.34 -37.86
C ALA A 12 3.44 -25.27 -36.80
N ILE A 13 4.35 -24.84 -35.95
CA ILE A 13 4.14 -23.67 -35.08
C ILE A 13 4.21 -22.45 -36.02
N THR A 14 3.04 -21.95 -36.43
CA THR A 14 2.96 -20.63 -37.09
C THR A 14 3.31 -19.59 -36.05
N PRO A 15 4.29 -18.68 -36.29
CA PRO A 15 4.55 -17.57 -35.39
C PRO A 15 3.25 -16.74 -35.26
N ALA A 16 2.83 -16.45 -34.03
CA ALA A 16 1.72 -15.55 -33.79
C ALA A 16 2.09 -14.16 -34.36
N VAL A 17 1.32 -13.70 -35.32
CA VAL A 17 1.51 -12.36 -35.88
C VAL A 17 1.04 -11.36 -34.80
N ALA A 18 1.93 -10.46 -34.37
CA ALA A 18 1.59 -9.40 -33.43
C ALA A 18 0.39 -8.59 -33.94
N ALA A 19 -0.59 -8.35 -33.05
CA ALA A 19 -1.80 -7.60 -33.40
C ALA A 19 -1.52 -6.10 -33.54
N THR A 20 -2.25 -5.44 -34.45
CA THR A 20 -2.27 -3.96 -34.42
C THR A 20 -3.13 -3.47 -33.24
N CYS A 21 -2.91 -2.23 -32.78
CA CYS A 21 -3.69 -1.69 -31.67
C CYS A 21 -5.21 -1.77 -31.94
N ASP A 22 -5.65 -1.32 -33.11
CA ASP A 22 -7.08 -1.32 -33.46
C ASP A 22 -7.68 -2.74 -33.56
N SER A 23 -6.88 -3.73 -33.95
CA SER A 23 -7.34 -5.11 -34.10
C SER A 23 -7.62 -5.77 -32.73
N LEU A 24 -7.08 -5.25 -31.63
CA LEU A 24 -7.40 -5.71 -30.27
C LEU A 24 -8.87 -5.51 -29.91
N SER A 25 -9.60 -4.61 -30.60
CA SER A 25 -11.05 -4.44 -30.41
C SER A 25 -11.86 -5.72 -30.72
N SER A 26 -11.32 -6.61 -31.54
CA SER A 26 -11.93 -7.91 -31.88
C SER A 26 -11.43 -9.09 -31.03
N LEU A 27 -10.53 -8.85 -30.07
CA LEU A 27 -10.01 -9.89 -29.19
C LEU A 27 -11.12 -10.42 -28.29
N THR A 28 -11.33 -11.73 -28.33
CA THR A 28 -12.34 -12.40 -27.50
C THR A 28 -11.68 -13.01 -26.27
N LEU A 29 -12.12 -12.56 -25.09
CA LEU A 29 -11.68 -13.08 -23.79
C LEU A 29 -12.92 -13.45 -22.95
N PRO A 30 -12.84 -14.47 -22.09
CA PRO A 30 -13.97 -14.85 -21.22
C PRO A 30 -14.47 -13.66 -20.38
N ASP A 31 -15.80 -13.51 -20.28
CA ASP A 31 -16.48 -12.49 -19.46
C ASP A 31 -16.01 -11.06 -19.71
N THR A 32 -15.47 -10.76 -20.91
CA THR A 32 -14.79 -9.53 -21.22
C THR A 32 -15.34 -8.88 -22.49
N THR A 33 -15.60 -7.58 -22.42
CA THR A 33 -15.89 -6.75 -23.60
C THR A 33 -14.80 -5.70 -23.72
N ILE A 34 -14.01 -5.74 -24.80
CA ILE A 34 -13.09 -4.64 -25.13
C ILE A 34 -13.96 -3.44 -25.56
N THR A 35 -13.88 -2.34 -24.83
CA THR A 35 -14.68 -1.13 -25.07
C THR A 35 -13.91 -0.05 -25.83
N LEU A 36 -12.57 -0.16 -25.81
CA LEU A 36 -11.67 0.74 -26.51
C LEU A 36 -10.38 -0.01 -26.87
N ALA A 37 -9.89 0.18 -28.09
CA ALA A 37 -8.54 -0.16 -28.46
C ALA A 37 -8.10 0.89 -29.48
N GLN A 38 -7.19 1.80 -29.09
CA GLN A 38 -6.76 2.90 -29.96
C GLN A 38 -5.31 3.30 -29.73
N PRO A 39 -4.57 3.67 -30.76
CA PRO A 39 -3.25 4.26 -30.60
C PRO A 39 -3.36 5.65 -29.99
N VAL A 40 -2.42 5.99 -29.10
CA VAL A 40 -2.28 7.32 -28.48
C VAL A 40 -0.89 7.84 -28.85
N GLY A 41 -0.83 9.04 -29.44
CA GLY A 41 0.43 9.70 -29.80
C GLY A 41 1.21 10.19 -28.57
N PRO A 42 2.49 10.55 -28.76
CA PRO A 42 3.31 11.06 -27.65
C PRO A 42 2.68 12.33 -27.04
N GLY A 43 2.41 12.31 -25.72
CA GLY A 43 1.82 13.44 -24.98
C GLY A 43 0.35 13.73 -25.26
N ASP A 44 -0.34 12.92 -26.07
CA ASP A 44 -1.75 13.17 -26.46
C ASP A 44 -2.76 12.63 -25.45
N PHE A 45 -2.31 11.87 -24.46
CA PHE A 45 -3.22 11.33 -23.43
C PHE A 45 -3.75 12.43 -22.52
N THR A 46 -5.06 12.42 -22.35
CA THR A 46 -5.76 13.22 -21.34
C THR A 46 -6.63 12.29 -20.49
N PRO A 47 -6.45 12.26 -19.17
CA PRO A 47 -7.30 11.43 -18.31
C PRO A 47 -8.76 11.91 -18.37
N PRO A 48 -9.74 11.02 -18.18
CA PRO A 48 -11.15 11.41 -18.08
C PRO A 48 -11.37 12.50 -17.03
N SER A 49 -12.24 13.46 -17.30
CA SER A 49 -12.46 14.66 -16.48
C SER A 49 -12.85 14.39 -15.03
N ALA A 50 -13.47 13.25 -14.73
CA ALA A 50 -13.77 12.83 -13.35
C ALA A 50 -12.52 12.56 -12.49
N VAL A 51 -11.35 12.35 -13.12
CA VAL A 51 -10.06 12.07 -12.47
C VAL A 51 -9.07 13.23 -12.65
N ALA A 52 -9.42 14.22 -13.48
CA ALA A 52 -8.56 15.31 -13.93
C ALA A 52 -8.27 16.40 -12.88
N GLN A 53 -8.34 16.10 -11.58
CA GLN A 53 -7.96 17.07 -10.53
C GLN A 53 -6.45 17.33 -10.42
N VAL A 54 -5.63 16.61 -11.18
CA VAL A 54 -4.19 16.82 -11.23
C VAL A 54 -3.80 17.12 -12.67
N SER A 55 -3.37 18.35 -12.94
CA SER A 55 -2.58 18.68 -14.14
C SER A 55 -1.22 17.98 -14.01
N ASP A 56 -1.22 16.66 -14.16
CA ASP A 56 -0.01 15.87 -14.08
C ASP A 56 0.77 16.08 -15.39
N LEU A 57 1.83 16.88 -15.32
CA LEU A 57 2.72 17.15 -16.44
C LEU A 57 3.32 15.87 -17.03
N ARG A 58 3.32 14.76 -16.29
CA ARG A 58 3.74 13.45 -16.79
C ARG A 58 2.99 13.03 -18.03
N PHE A 59 1.67 13.25 -18.12
CA PHE A 59 0.90 12.86 -19.30
C PHE A 59 1.38 13.53 -20.57
N LYS A 60 2.00 14.72 -20.47
CA LYS A 60 2.57 15.44 -21.62
C LYS A 60 3.88 14.85 -22.14
N ASN A 61 4.54 14.03 -21.33
CA ASN A 61 5.83 13.42 -21.66
C ASN A 61 5.69 11.92 -22.00
N LEU A 62 4.48 11.37 -21.98
CA LEU A 62 4.27 9.95 -22.28
C LEU A 62 4.73 9.61 -23.70
N PRO A 63 5.39 8.44 -23.88
CA PRO A 63 5.65 7.90 -25.21
C PRO A 63 4.33 7.49 -25.88
N ALA A 64 4.38 7.22 -27.18
CA ALA A 64 3.26 6.62 -27.90
C ALA A 64 2.95 5.22 -27.34
N PHE A 65 1.65 4.92 -27.19
CA PHE A 65 1.19 3.63 -26.69
C PHE A 65 -0.17 3.21 -27.28
N CYS A 66 -0.47 1.93 -27.21
CA CYS A 66 -1.81 1.42 -27.46
C CYS A 66 -2.60 1.43 -26.15
N ARG A 67 -3.73 2.14 -26.12
CA ARG A 67 -4.67 2.19 -25.00
C ARG A 67 -5.78 1.19 -25.24
N VAL A 68 -5.94 0.24 -24.33
CA VAL A 68 -7.04 -0.72 -24.34
C VAL A 68 -7.86 -0.54 -23.07
N ALA A 69 -9.18 -0.36 -23.22
CA ALA A 69 -10.11 -0.39 -22.10
C ALA A 69 -11.09 -1.55 -22.27
N ALA A 70 -11.41 -2.19 -21.15
CA ALA A 70 -12.36 -3.31 -21.17
C ALA A 70 -13.29 -3.29 -19.94
N THR A 71 -14.45 -3.94 -20.11
CA THR A 71 -15.38 -4.24 -19.03
C THR A 71 -15.41 -5.75 -18.80
N LEU A 72 -15.20 -6.15 -17.54
CA LEU A 72 -15.24 -7.54 -17.12
C LEU A 72 -16.50 -7.79 -16.31
N LYS A 73 -17.18 -8.91 -16.59
CA LYS A 73 -18.44 -9.31 -15.93
C LYS A 73 -18.39 -10.79 -15.52
N PRO A 74 -17.50 -11.17 -14.59
CA PRO A 74 -17.39 -12.55 -14.13
C PRO A 74 -18.64 -13.04 -13.40
N THR A 75 -19.50 -12.13 -12.92
CA THR A 75 -20.84 -12.44 -12.39
C THR A 75 -21.86 -11.45 -12.93
N SER A 76 -23.15 -11.73 -12.72
CA SER A 76 -24.24 -10.82 -13.16
C SER A 76 -24.23 -9.46 -12.47
N ASP A 77 -23.65 -9.35 -11.27
CA ASP A 77 -23.54 -8.10 -10.50
C ASP A 77 -22.19 -7.38 -10.70
N SER A 78 -21.22 -8.07 -11.30
CA SER A 78 -19.89 -7.48 -11.59
C SER A 78 -19.94 -6.49 -12.77
N ASP A 79 -19.25 -5.39 -12.61
CA ASP A 79 -19.04 -4.38 -13.66
C ASP A 79 -17.64 -3.75 -13.49
N ILE A 80 -16.60 -4.57 -13.74
CA ILE A 80 -15.21 -4.20 -13.50
C ILE A 80 -14.65 -3.51 -14.75
N LYS A 81 -14.14 -2.28 -14.59
CA LYS A 81 -13.40 -1.60 -15.66
C LYS A 81 -11.92 -1.81 -15.47
N ILE A 82 -11.24 -2.07 -16.57
CA ILE A 82 -9.78 -2.14 -16.62
C ILE A 82 -9.26 -1.27 -17.76
N GLU A 83 -8.05 -0.76 -17.58
CA GLU A 83 -7.24 -0.22 -18.68
C GLU A 83 -5.91 -0.95 -18.76
N VAL A 84 -5.45 -1.20 -19.99
CA VAL A 84 -4.14 -1.76 -20.31
C VAL A 84 -3.46 -0.83 -21.31
N TRP A 85 -2.26 -0.36 -20.96
CA TRP A 85 -1.44 0.49 -21.81
C TRP A 85 -0.21 -0.28 -22.26
N LEU A 86 0.03 -0.27 -23.57
CA LEU A 86 1.07 -1.06 -24.23
C LEU A 86 2.01 -0.10 -24.96
N PRO A 87 3.30 0.05 -24.56
CA PRO A 87 4.26 0.84 -25.30
C PRO A 87 4.24 0.51 -26.79
N ALA A 88 4.09 1.53 -27.66
CA ALA A 88 4.12 1.33 -29.11
C ALA A 88 5.54 0.99 -29.62
N SER A 89 6.57 1.35 -28.85
CA SER A 89 7.96 1.00 -29.07
C SER A 89 8.72 0.96 -27.76
N GLY A 90 9.84 0.23 -27.70
CA GLY A 90 10.68 0.18 -26.50
C GLY A 90 10.05 -0.58 -25.33
N TRP A 91 9.09 -1.49 -25.58
CA TRP A 91 8.62 -2.40 -24.53
C TRP A 91 9.77 -3.20 -23.94
N ASN A 92 9.90 -3.18 -22.62
CA ASN A 92 11.00 -3.85 -21.91
C ASN A 92 10.77 -5.36 -21.68
N GLY A 93 9.72 -5.94 -22.27
CA GLY A 93 9.34 -7.36 -22.10
C GLY A 93 8.61 -7.65 -20.79
N LYS A 94 8.24 -6.64 -20.00
CA LYS A 94 7.70 -6.78 -18.66
C LYS A 94 6.30 -6.17 -18.55
N PHE A 95 5.56 -6.64 -17.54
CA PHE A 95 4.25 -6.12 -17.16
C PHE A 95 4.28 -5.57 -15.74
N GLN A 96 3.70 -4.40 -15.51
CA GLN A 96 3.52 -3.84 -14.18
C GLN A 96 2.08 -3.41 -14.00
N ALA A 97 1.35 -4.08 -13.10
CA ALA A 97 0.05 -3.61 -12.65
C ALA A 97 0.21 -2.69 -11.43
N VAL A 98 -0.73 -1.75 -11.27
CA VAL A 98 -0.70 -0.74 -10.22
C VAL A 98 -1.97 -0.75 -9.38
N GLY A 99 -1.81 -0.53 -8.07
CA GLY A 99 -2.89 -0.61 -7.10
C GLY A 99 -3.73 0.67 -6.94
N ASN A 100 -4.77 0.55 -6.11
CA ASN A 100 -5.71 1.62 -5.76
C ASN A 100 -5.46 2.17 -4.35
N GLY A 101 -6.25 3.19 -3.94
CA GLY A 101 -6.25 3.78 -2.60
C GLY A 101 -7.63 3.80 -1.97
N GLY A 102 -7.74 3.60 -0.66
CA GLY A 102 -9.00 3.69 0.08
C GLY A 102 -10.10 2.78 -0.47
N TRP A 103 -11.27 3.37 -0.77
CA TRP A 103 -12.37 2.77 -1.52
C TRP A 103 -12.40 3.24 -2.98
N ALA A 104 -11.27 3.69 -3.52
CA ALA A 104 -11.25 4.33 -4.83
C ALA A 104 -11.59 3.35 -5.97
N GLY A 105 -12.79 3.54 -6.54
CA GLY A 105 -13.23 2.93 -7.79
C GLY A 105 -12.79 3.79 -8.97
N VAL A 106 -11.48 3.81 -9.25
CA VAL A 106 -10.88 4.61 -10.32
C VAL A 106 -9.66 3.91 -10.89
N ILE A 107 -9.40 4.12 -12.17
CA ILE A 107 -8.14 3.72 -12.82
C ILE A 107 -7.01 4.64 -12.32
N SER A 108 -5.88 4.06 -11.91
CA SER A 108 -4.73 4.78 -11.36
C SER A 108 -3.83 5.33 -12.47
N TYR A 109 -4.32 6.29 -13.25
CA TYR A 109 -3.65 6.80 -14.46
C TYR A 109 -2.23 7.31 -14.20
N SER A 110 -1.98 8.05 -13.11
CA SER A 110 -0.64 8.56 -12.79
C SER A 110 0.37 7.46 -12.51
N ALA A 111 -0.06 6.37 -11.87
CA ALA A 111 0.81 5.23 -11.61
C ALA A 111 1.06 4.40 -12.89
N MET A 112 0.04 4.24 -13.76
CA MET A 112 0.21 3.65 -15.08
C MET A 112 1.17 4.48 -15.95
N ALA A 113 1.05 5.81 -15.93
CA ALA A 113 1.94 6.71 -16.66
C ALA A 113 3.39 6.50 -16.23
N GLN A 114 3.66 6.42 -14.94
CA GLN A 114 5.00 6.15 -14.41
C GLN A 114 5.54 4.79 -14.89
N ALA A 115 4.72 3.74 -14.90
CA ALA A 115 5.13 2.44 -15.42
C ALA A 115 5.43 2.50 -16.92
N LEU A 116 4.56 3.15 -17.70
CA LEU A 116 4.74 3.31 -19.16
C LEU A 116 6.02 4.06 -19.52
N GLU A 117 6.37 5.12 -18.78
CA GLU A 117 7.63 5.89 -18.96
C GLU A 117 8.87 5.00 -18.82
N HIS A 118 8.78 3.91 -18.04
CA HIS A 118 9.87 2.93 -17.87
C HIS A 118 9.76 1.73 -18.83
N GLY A 119 8.89 1.83 -19.83
CA GLY A 119 8.76 0.81 -20.88
C GLY A 119 7.93 -0.42 -20.49
N TYR A 120 7.22 -0.42 -19.36
CA TYR A 120 6.33 -1.51 -19.01
C TYR A 120 5.02 -1.48 -19.81
N ALA A 121 4.52 -2.63 -20.20
CA ALA A 121 3.08 -2.79 -20.37
C ALA A 121 2.44 -2.68 -18.97
N THR A 122 1.34 -1.93 -18.83
CA THR A 122 0.79 -1.63 -17.51
C THR A 122 -0.73 -1.69 -17.49
N SER A 123 -1.30 -1.97 -16.32
CA SER A 123 -2.75 -2.00 -16.13
C SER A 123 -3.19 -1.51 -14.76
N SER A 124 -4.45 -1.06 -14.70
CA SER A 124 -5.18 -0.69 -13.50
C SER A 124 -6.65 -1.04 -13.64
N THR A 125 -7.35 -1.17 -12.51
CA THR A 125 -8.79 -1.46 -12.45
C THR A 125 -9.51 -0.48 -11.53
N ASP A 126 -10.80 -0.23 -11.79
CA ASP A 126 -11.70 0.50 -10.87
C ASP A 126 -12.24 -0.39 -9.74
N THR A 127 -11.84 -1.66 -9.69
CA THR A 127 -12.31 -2.65 -8.70
C THR A 127 -13.83 -2.92 -8.71
N GLY A 128 -14.51 -2.64 -9.82
CA GLY A 128 -15.92 -2.97 -10.04
C GLY A 128 -16.92 -1.92 -9.54
N HIS A 129 -16.47 -0.69 -9.27
CA HIS A 129 -17.35 0.41 -8.87
C HIS A 129 -16.78 1.78 -9.26
N VAL A 130 -17.54 2.83 -9.02
CA VAL A 130 -17.14 4.22 -9.29
C VAL A 130 -17.18 5.04 -8.00
N GLY A 131 -16.18 5.88 -7.80
CA GLY A 131 -16.10 6.80 -6.66
C GLY A 131 -15.22 6.31 -5.52
N ALA A 132 -15.32 6.98 -4.37
CA ALA A 132 -14.43 6.77 -3.20
C ALA A 132 -15.20 6.36 -1.93
N SER A 133 -16.45 5.92 -2.05
CA SER A 133 -17.28 5.45 -0.93
C SER A 133 -17.42 3.94 -0.94
N GLY A 134 -17.51 3.34 0.24
CA GLY A 134 -17.86 1.92 0.42
C GLY A 134 -19.33 1.58 0.16
N SER A 135 -20.16 2.57 -0.18
CA SER A 135 -21.61 2.42 -0.39
C SER A 135 -21.97 1.47 -1.55
N PHE A 136 -21.07 1.26 -2.49
CA PHE A 136 -21.24 0.29 -3.58
C PHE A 136 -21.46 -1.16 -3.09
N ALA A 137 -20.99 -1.48 -1.89
CA ALA A 137 -21.09 -2.83 -1.33
C ALA A 137 -22.47 -3.13 -0.72
N LEU A 138 -23.30 -2.09 -0.45
CA LEU A 138 -24.59 -2.27 0.19
C LEU A 138 -25.57 -3.01 -0.73
N GLY A 139 -25.95 -4.22 -0.35
CA GLY A 139 -26.80 -5.08 -1.18
C GLY A 139 -26.10 -5.78 -2.35
N HIS A 140 -24.77 -5.56 -2.53
CA HIS A 140 -23.98 -6.06 -3.63
C HIS A 140 -22.76 -6.89 -3.16
N PRO A 141 -22.94 -8.10 -2.61
CA PRO A 141 -21.86 -8.91 -2.08
C PRO A 141 -20.81 -9.29 -3.15
N GLU A 142 -21.22 -9.45 -4.41
CA GLU A 142 -20.31 -9.74 -5.51
C GLU A 142 -19.38 -8.55 -5.81
N LYS A 143 -19.89 -7.32 -5.74
CA LYS A 143 -19.04 -6.12 -5.89
C LYS A 143 -18.06 -5.97 -4.74
N LEU A 144 -18.42 -6.39 -3.53
CA LEU A 144 -17.48 -6.44 -2.40
C LEU A 144 -16.37 -7.46 -2.65
N THR A 145 -16.72 -8.60 -3.25
CA THR A 145 -15.75 -9.63 -3.70
C THR A 145 -14.84 -9.09 -4.81
N ASP A 146 -15.41 -8.35 -5.78
CA ASP A 146 -14.63 -7.67 -6.82
C ASP A 146 -13.59 -6.73 -6.20
N PHE A 147 -14.02 -5.82 -5.31
CA PHE A 147 -13.12 -4.92 -4.59
C PHE A 147 -12.11 -5.69 -3.72
N GLY A 148 -12.52 -6.77 -3.09
CA GLY A 148 -11.70 -7.57 -2.19
C GLY A 148 -10.48 -8.18 -2.87
N TYR A 149 -10.69 -8.82 -4.02
CA TYR A 149 -9.65 -9.55 -4.74
C TYR A 149 -9.95 -9.82 -6.22
N ARG A 150 -11.22 -10.14 -6.60
CA ARG A 150 -11.51 -10.67 -7.93
C ARG A 150 -11.16 -9.70 -9.06
N ALA A 151 -11.41 -8.40 -8.88
CA ALA A 151 -11.13 -7.42 -9.92
C ALA A 151 -9.64 -7.31 -10.26
N VAL A 152 -8.75 -7.43 -9.28
CA VAL A 152 -7.29 -7.39 -9.51
C VAL A 152 -6.85 -8.66 -10.25
N HIS A 153 -7.28 -9.83 -9.79
CA HIS A 153 -6.98 -11.10 -10.45
C HIS A 153 -7.48 -11.13 -11.91
N GLU A 154 -8.76 -10.82 -12.13
CA GLU A 154 -9.35 -10.79 -13.48
C GLU A 154 -8.65 -9.77 -14.39
N MET A 155 -8.36 -8.57 -13.88
CA MET A 155 -7.56 -7.59 -14.60
C MET A 155 -6.21 -8.18 -15.01
N THR A 156 -5.51 -8.84 -14.09
CA THR A 156 -4.17 -9.39 -14.33
C THR A 156 -4.18 -10.44 -15.43
N VAL A 157 -5.12 -11.39 -15.36
CA VAL A 157 -5.29 -12.45 -16.36
C VAL A 157 -5.59 -11.86 -17.74
N LYS A 158 -6.54 -10.91 -17.81
CA LYS A 158 -6.94 -10.29 -19.08
C LYS A 158 -5.84 -9.37 -19.63
N ALA A 159 -5.16 -8.60 -18.76
CA ALA A 159 -4.05 -7.73 -19.19
C ALA A 159 -2.90 -8.55 -19.79
N LYS A 160 -2.50 -9.66 -19.16
CA LYS A 160 -1.46 -10.55 -19.71
C LYS A 160 -1.87 -11.14 -21.05
N ALA A 161 -3.13 -11.51 -21.24
CA ALA A 161 -3.64 -11.98 -22.52
C ALA A 161 -3.63 -10.90 -23.61
N ILE A 162 -3.99 -9.66 -23.26
CA ILE A 162 -3.91 -8.50 -24.18
C ILE A 162 -2.46 -8.19 -24.54
N VAL A 163 -1.53 -8.23 -23.57
CA VAL A 163 -0.07 -8.08 -23.81
C VAL A 163 0.42 -9.13 -24.82
N ALA A 164 0.07 -10.40 -24.59
CA ALA A 164 0.46 -11.51 -25.46
C ALA A 164 -0.13 -11.35 -26.89
N ALA A 165 -1.38 -10.92 -27.00
CA ALA A 165 -2.00 -10.69 -28.30
C ALA A 165 -1.33 -9.52 -29.07
N PHE A 166 -0.93 -8.47 -28.37
CA PHE A 166 -0.32 -7.29 -28.99
C PHE A 166 1.13 -7.51 -29.43
N TYR A 167 1.95 -8.11 -28.56
CA TYR A 167 3.39 -8.31 -28.85
C TYR A 167 3.71 -9.66 -29.49
N GLY A 168 2.77 -10.62 -29.51
CA GLY A 168 2.98 -11.98 -29.98
C GLY A 168 3.54 -12.93 -28.90
N ASP A 169 4.00 -12.39 -27.77
CA ASP A 169 4.55 -13.13 -26.64
C ASP A 169 3.99 -12.60 -25.31
N PRO A 170 3.80 -13.46 -24.29
CA PRO A 170 3.44 -13.01 -22.95
C PRO A 170 4.57 -12.20 -22.29
N PRO A 171 4.28 -11.41 -21.24
CA PRO A 171 5.33 -10.73 -20.50
C PRO A 171 6.28 -11.75 -19.83
N ASN A 172 7.57 -11.50 -19.89
CA ASN A 172 8.61 -12.36 -19.29
C ASN A 172 8.53 -12.34 -17.75
N ILE A 173 8.18 -11.18 -17.18
CA ILE A 173 8.08 -10.96 -15.73
C ILE A 173 6.88 -10.03 -15.48
N SER A 174 6.12 -10.35 -14.44
CA SER A 174 4.97 -9.56 -14.01
C SER A 174 5.21 -8.98 -12.61
N TYR A 175 5.09 -7.66 -12.50
CA TYR A 175 5.27 -6.90 -11.28
C TYR A 175 3.95 -6.32 -10.78
N TRP A 176 3.79 -6.28 -9.47
CA TRP A 176 2.78 -5.48 -8.80
C TRP A 176 3.43 -4.32 -8.06
N ASN A 177 2.84 -3.13 -8.15
CA ASN A 177 3.25 -1.97 -7.36
C ASN A 177 2.04 -1.28 -6.74
N GLY A 178 1.96 -1.27 -5.41
CA GLY A 178 0.85 -0.65 -4.71
C GLY A 178 1.16 -0.25 -3.28
N CYS A 179 0.50 0.82 -2.81
CA CYS A 179 0.57 1.31 -1.44
C CYS A 179 -0.83 1.40 -0.83
N SER A 180 -0.96 1.33 0.50
CA SER A 180 -2.26 1.40 1.19
C SER A 180 -3.18 0.23 0.80
N THR A 181 -4.35 0.52 0.24
CA THR A 181 -5.21 -0.49 -0.39
C THR A 181 -4.46 -1.26 -1.48
N GLY A 182 -3.62 -0.57 -2.28
CA GLY A 182 -2.77 -1.21 -3.28
C GLY A 182 -1.74 -2.17 -2.68
N GLY A 183 -1.19 -1.84 -1.52
CA GLY A 183 -0.35 -2.77 -0.75
C GLY A 183 -1.12 -3.99 -0.26
N ARG A 184 -2.36 -3.80 0.23
CA ARG A 184 -3.27 -4.89 0.59
C ARG A 184 -3.59 -5.78 -0.62
N GLN A 185 -3.87 -5.17 -1.78
CA GLN A 185 -4.13 -5.90 -3.03
C GLN A 185 -2.93 -6.78 -3.39
N GLY A 186 -1.71 -6.25 -3.39
CA GLY A 186 -0.51 -7.03 -3.67
C GLY A 186 -0.30 -8.20 -2.69
N LEU A 187 -0.58 -8.01 -1.40
CA LEU A 187 -0.55 -9.09 -0.42
C LEU A 187 -1.65 -10.12 -0.66
N LYS A 188 -2.84 -9.69 -1.09
CA LYS A 188 -3.94 -10.59 -1.42
C LYS A 188 -3.60 -11.45 -2.65
N GLU A 189 -2.93 -10.87 -3.66
CA GLU A 189 -2.43 -11.61 -4.82
C GLU A 189 -1.40 -12.67 -4.39
N ALA A 190 -0.40 -12.30 -3.58
CA ALA A 190 0.59 -13.25 -3.07
C ALA A 190 -0.02 -14.42 -2.28
N GLN A 191 -1.12 -14.16 -1.54
CA GLN A 191 -1.81 -15.16 -0.72
C GLN A 191 -2.74 -16.06 -1.51
N ARG A 192 -3.50 -15.48 -2.47
CA ARG A 192 -4.62 -16.17 -3.13
C ARG A 192 -4.33 -16.59 -4.56
N PHE A 193 -3.50 -15.83 -5.27
CA PHE A 193 -3.14 -16.01 -6.68
C PHE A 193 -1.63 -15.93 -6.88
N PRO A 194 -0.87 -16.85 -6.27
CA PRO A 194 0.60 -16.74 -6.18
C PRO A 194 1.30 -16.77 -7.55
N GLU A 195 0.60 -17.15 -8.61
CA GLU A 195 1.11 -17.22 -10.00
C GLU A 195 0.91 -15.90 -10.76
N ASP A 196 0.13 -14.97 -10.24
CA ASP A 196 -0.22 -13.75 -10.97
C ASP A 196 0.96 -12.78 -11.09
N TYR A 197 1.82 -12.72 -10.09
CA TYR A 197 2.96 -11.81 -10.08
C TYR A 197 4.25 -12.51 -9.64
N ASP A 198 5.31 -12.24 -10.37
CA ASP A 198 6.66 -12.69 -10.06
C ASP A 198 7.30 -11.89 -8.92
N ALA A 199 6.92 -10.62 -8.79
CA ALA A 199 7.44 -9.76 -7.75
C ALA A 199 6.45 -8.65 -7.37
N ILE A 200 6.37 -8.35 -6.07
CA ILE A 200 5.34 -7.48 -5.49
C ILE A 200 6.00 -6.42 -4.62
N ILE A 201 5.65 -5.16 -4.85
CA ILE A 201 5.83 -4.07 -3.89
C ILE A 201 4.51 -3.85 -3.16
N ALA A 202 4.54 -3.95 -1.82
CA ALA A 202 3.39 -3.71 -0.97
C ALA A 202 3.76 -2.67 0.11
N GLY A 203 3.49 -1.41 -0.18
CA GLY A 203 3.78 -0.28 0.71
C GLY A 203 2.64 0.01 1.66
N ALA A 204 2.96 0.39 2.91
CA ALA A 204 2.02 0.87 3.94
C ALA A 204 0.66 0.14 3.90
N SER A 205 0.72 -1.21 3.85
CA SER A 205 -0.40 -2.07 3.48
C SER A 205 -1.55 -1.99 4.49
N ALA A 206 -2.73 -1.59 4.03
CA ALA A 206 -3.97 -1.65 4.80
C ALA A 206 -4.55 -3.09 4.79
N ASN A 207 -3.69 -4.09 5.00
CA ASN A 207 -4.02 -5.51 4.81
C ASN A 207 -4.96 -6.08 5.87
N PRO A 208 -4.89 -5.74 7.18
CA PRO A 208 -5.92 -6.11 8.14
C PRO A 208 -7.02 -5.04 8.20
N ARG A 209 -7.70 -4.81 7.08
CA ARG A 209 -8.66 -3.71 6.87
C ARG A 209 -9.68 -3.57 7.99
N THR A 210 -10.26 -4.70 8.41
CA THR A 210 -11.28 -4.73 9.46
C THR A 210 -10.73 -4.24 10.80
N ARG A 211 -9.61 -4.79 11.24
CA ARG A 211 -8.97 -4.41 12.50
C ARG A 211 -8.41 -3.00 12.49
N LEU A 212 -7.87 -2.55 11.34
CA LEU A 212 -7.45 -1.18 11.11
C LEU A 212 -8.62 -0.21 11.29
N ALA A 213 -9.82 -0.57 10.82
CA ALA A 213 -11.01 0.27 10.97
C ALA A 213 -11.37 0.49 12.46
N PHE A 214 -11.19 -0.51 13.32
CA PHE A 214 -11.34 -0.34 14.77
C PHE A 214 -10.31 0.66 15.33
N ALA A 215 -9.03 0.54 14.97
CA ALA A 215 -8.00 1.47 15.44
C ALA A 215 -8.29 2.91 15.01
N THR A 216 -8.76 3.12 13.78
CA THR A 216 -9.13 4.45 13.29
C THR A 216 -10.27 5.06 14.10
N LEU A 217 -11.35 4.30 14.38
CA LEU A 217 -12.45 4.82 15.18
C LEU A 217 -12.12 4.92 16.67
N TRP A 218 -11.15 4.15 17.17
CA TRP A 218 -10.60 4.35 18.51
C TRP A 218 -10.02 5.76 18.69
N VAL A 219 -9.25 6.23 17.70
CA VAL A 219 -8.71 7.60 17.67
C VAL A 219 -9.85 8.63 17.56
N ALA A 220 -10.77 8.42 16.63
CA ALA A 220 -11.90 9.34 16.42
C ALA A 220 -12.79 9.44 17.68
N GLN A 221 -13.14 8.32 18.32
CA GLN A 221 -13.94 8.33 19.56
C GLN A 221 -13.21 9.00 20.74
N ALA A 222 -11.87 8.91 20.79
CA ALA A 222 -11.09 9.63 21.79
C ALA A 222 -11.15 11.15 21.55
N ALA A 223 -10.90 11.58 20.30
CA ALA A 223 -10.90 12.99 19.92
C ALA A 223 -12.29 13.67 20.06
N HIS A 224 -13.36 12.89 19.92
CA HIS A 224 -14.75 13.39 19.93
C HIS A 224 -15.58 12.85 21.12
N LYS A 225 -14.91 12.45 22.20
CA LYS A 225 -15.59 12.03 23.43
C LYS A 225 -16.51 13.13 23.97
N ASP A 226 -16.01 14.33 24.00
CA ASP A 226 -16.69 15.58 24.30
C ASP A 226 -15.95 16.76 23.64
N GLU A 227 -16.49 17.97 23.69
CA GLU A 227 -15.89 19.15 23.09
C GLU A 227 -14.50 19.47 23.68
N ALA A 228 -14.30 19.26 24.97
CA ALA A 228 -13.04 19.52 25.65
C ALA A 228 -11.92 18.55 25.27
N SER A 229 -12.28 17.37 24.76
CA SER A 229 -11.33 16.33 24.32
C SER A 229 -10.77 16.59 22.93
N TYR A 230 -11.41 17.46 22.11
CA TYR A 230 -10.95 17.77 20.77
C TYR A 230 -9.65 18.58 20.81
N ILE A 231 -8.67 18.15 19.99
CA ILE A 231 -7.39 18.82 19.84
C ILE A 231 -7.39 19.59 18.52
N PRO A 232 -7.45 20.93 18.52
CA PRO A 232 -7.36 21.70 17.28
C PRO A 232 -6.03 21.45 16.55
N PRO A 233 -6.03 21.37 15.21
CA PRO A 233 -4.79 21.14 14.42
C PRO A 233 -3.67 22.13 14.69
N ALA A 234 -4.00 23.37 15.14
CA ALA A 234 -3.02 24.37 15.53
C ALA A 234 -2.10 23.94 16.69
N LYS A 235 -2.49 22.89 17.46
CA LYS A 235 -1.69 22.33 18.56
C LYS A 235 -0.76 21.19 18.13
N TYR A 236 -1.00 20.57 16.96
CA TYR A 236 -0.21 19.42 16.49
C TYR A 236 1.30 19.72 16.39
N PRO A 237 1.75 20.90 15.89
CA PRO A 237 3.18 21.22 15.88
C PRO A 237 3.82 21.26 17.28
N ALA A 238 3.10 21.72 18.30
CA ALA A 238 3.61 21.73 19.67
C ALA A 238 3.74 20.31 20.24
N ILE A 239 2.78 19.43 19.95
CA ILE A 239 2.85 18.02 20.35
C ILE A 239 4.02 17.34 19.63
N HIS A 240 4.14 17.53 18.32
CA HIS A 240 5.22 16.99 17.52
C HIS A 240 6.61 17.41 18.01
N GLN A 241 6.80 18.69 18.29
CA GLN A 241 8.06 19.19 18.83
C GLN A 241 8.39 18.59 20.20
N ALA A 242 7.39 18.38 21.05
CA ALA A 242 7.61 17.74 22.35
C ALA A 242 7.96 16.25 22.20
N VAL A 243 7.37 15.56 21.24
CA VAL A 243 7.71 14.17 20.88
C VAL A 243 9.16 14.10 20.36
N LEU A 244 9.57 14.97 19.44
CA LEU A 244 10.95 15.05 18.96
C LEU A 244 11.93 15.33 20.11
N ASN A 245 11.61 16.28 21.00
CA ASN A 245 12.46 16.57 22.15
C ASN A 245 12.67 15.36 23.08
N ALA A 246 11.68 14.48 23.16
CA ALA A 246 11.75 13.27 23.98
C ALA A 246 12.47 12.10 23.29
N CYS A 247 12.37 11.98 21.97
CA CYS A 247 12.67 10.72 21.28
C CYS A 247 13.67 10.81 20.14
N ASP A 248 13.95 12.00 19.58
CA ASP A 248 14.87 12.18 18.46
C ASP A 248 16.29 11.59 18.78
N ALA A 249 16.81 11.87 19.95
CA ALA A 249 18.15 11.43 20.34
C ALA A 249 18.28 9.94 20.77
N LEU A 250 17.21 9.13 20.66
CA LEU A 250 17.23 7.72 21.11
C LEU A 250 18.17 6.80 20.30
N ASP A 251 18.48 7.18 19.07
CA ASP A 251 19.44 6.47 18.22
C ASP A 251 20.87 7.02 18.33
N GLY A 252 21.09 8.07 19.17
CA GLY A 252 22.38 8.75 19.36
C GLY A 252 22.58 9.92 18.41
N LEU A 253 21.59 10.28 17.58
CA LEU A 253 21.62 11.43 16.68
C LEU A 253 20.45 12.36 16.99
N LYS A 254 20.67 13.68 16.87
CA LYS A 254 19.61 14.67 17.00
C LYS A 254 19.48 15.42 15.68
N ASP A 255 18.62 14.88 14.79
CA ASP A 255 18.49 15.35 13.41
C ASP A 255 17.04 15.67 12.99
N GLY A 256 16.11 15.70 13.95
CA GLY A 256 14.70 15.96 13.72
C GLY A 256 13.92 14.75 13.22
N LEU A 257 14.49 13.54 13.30
CA LEU A 257 13.84 12.31 12.90
C LEU A 257 13.87 11.27 14.03
N ILE A 258 12.77 10.58 14.22
CA ILE A 258 12.72 9.42 15.11
C ILE A 258 12.97 8.17 14.28
N THR A 259 14.16 7.61 14.37
CA THR A 259 14.59 6.45 13.56
C THR A 259 13.76 5.20 13.84
N ASP A 260 13.39 4.99 15.12
CA ASP A 260 12.51 3.89 15.54
C ASP A 260 11.52 4.39 16.61
N PRO A 261 10.34 4.87 16.21
CA PRO A 261 9.35 5.40 17.14
C PRO A 261 8.71 4.31 18.02
N THR A 262 8.88 3.04 17.69
CA THR A 262 8.37 1.94 18.53
C THR A 262 9.04 1.90 19.90
N ARG A 263 10.16 2.58 20.06
CA ARG A 263 10.94 2.73 21.29
C ARG A 263 10.71 4.07 22.00
N CYS A 264 9.88 4.95 21.42
CA CYS A 264 9.59 6.25 21.97
C CYS A 264 8.52 6.16 23.07
N HIS A 265 8.86 6.60 24.28
CA HIS A 265 7.93 6.69 25.39
C HIS A 265 7.65 8.15 25.69
N PHE A 266 6.60 8.70 25.10
CA PHE A 266 6.22 10.09 25.25
C PHE A 266 5.07 10.25 26.25
N ASP A 267 5.24 11.10 27.28
CA ASP A 267 4.15 11.50 28.16
C ASP A 267 3.69 12.93 27.81
N PRO A 268 2.45 13.09 27.29
CA PRO A 268 1.91 14.39 26.92
C PRO A 268 1.71 15.35 28.13
N GLN A 269 1.88 14.88 29.35
CA GLN A 269 1.80 15.71 30.56
C GLN A 269 2.78 16.90 30.52
N VAL A 270 3.89 16.76 29.81
CA VAL A 270 4.90 17.83 29.64
C VAL A 270 4.33 19.08 28.94
N LEU A 271 3.23 18.92 28.23
CA LEU A 271 2.51 19.99 27.53
C LEU A 271 1.33 20.57 28.33
N SER A 272 1.15 20.20 29.59
CA SER A 272 0.02 20.71 30.41
C SER A 272 0.00 22.23 30.44
N CYS A 273 -1.17 22.83 30.13
CA CYS A 273 -1.37 24.26 30.29
C CYS A 273 -1.26 24.62 31.78
N LYS A 274 -0.57 25.76 32.09
CA LYS A 274 -0.40 26.24 33.46
C LYS A 274 -1.64 27.02 33.92
N ASP A 275 -2.10 27.95 33.09
CA ASP A 275 -3.21 28.85 33.45
C ASP A 275 -4.31 28.89 32.38
N VAL A 276 -3.96 29.24 31.14
CA VAL A 276 -4.90 29.47 30.04
C VAL A 276 -4.60 28.52 28.88
N ASP A 277 -5.64 28.04 28.23
CA ASP A 277 -5.50 27.25 27.02
C ASP A 277 -4.89 28.05 25.87
N GLY A 278 -3.96 27.43 25.14
CA GLY A 278 -3.22 28.06 24.03
C GLY A 278 -2.65 27.07 23.05
N PRO A 279 -2.09 27.55 21.92
CA PRO A 279 -1.62 26.68 20.84
C PRO A 279 -0.40 25.82 21.20
N THR A 280 0.31 26.16 22.30
CA THR A 280 1.53 25.46 22.72
C THR A 280 1.35 24.57 23.94
N CYS A 281 0.12 24.42 24.45
CA CYS A 281 -0.17 23.57 25.60
C CYS A 281 -1.45 22.77 25.40
N LEU A 282 -1.66 21.76 26.25
CA LEU A 282 -2.81 20.89 26.25
C LEU A 282 -3.59 21.02 27.55
N THR A 283 -4.91 21.07 27.44
CA THR A 283 -5.79 20.92 28.62
C THR A 283 -5.76 19.49 29.12
N ALA A 284 -6.23 19.23 30.34
CA ALA A 284 -6.25 17.89 30.91
C ALA A 284 -7.06 16.89 30.04
N PRO A 285 -8.26 17.21 29.49
CA PRO A 285 -8.95 16.33 28.54
C PRO A 285 -8.16 16.06 27.26
N GLN A 286 -7.45 17.04 26.71
CA GLN A 286 -6.62 16.90 25.54
C GLN A 286 -5.39 15.99 25.78
N ILE A 287 -4.79 16.06 26.95
CA ILE A 287 -3.71 15.15 27.38
C ILE A 287 -4.20 13.70 27.37
N GLU A 288 -5.39 13.44 27.92
CA GLU A 288 -5.99 12.09 27.87
C GLU A 288 -6.30 11.65 26.44
N THR A 289 -6.71 12.56 25.55
CA THR A 289 -6.89 12.26 24.13
C THR A 289 -5.57 11.84 23.48
N VAL A 290 -4.46 12.57 23.71
CA VAL A 290 -3.14 12.20 23.19
C VAL A 290 -2.71 10.81 23.70
N ARG A 291 -2.86 10.55 25.01
CA ARG A 291 -2.59 9.23 25.59
C ARG A 291 -3.39 8.13 24.92
N LYS A 292 -4.67 8.43 24.64
CA LYS A 292 -5.56 7.47 23.97
C LYS A 292 -5.18 7.23 22.51
N ILE A 293 -4.77 8.28 21.78
CA ILE A 293 -4.28 8.18 20.40
C ILE A 293 -3.05 7.28 20.35
N PHE A 294 -2.09 7.43 21.24
CA PHE A 294 -0.88 6.60 21.32
C PHE A 294 -1.10 5.25 22.03
N SER A 295 -2.31 4.93 22.46
CA SER A 295 -2.61 3.62 23.02
C SER A 295 -3.26 2.71 21.97
N PRO A 296 -2.89 1.41 21.91
CA PRO A 296 -3.54 0.48 21.00
C PRO A 296 -5.04 0.36 21.27
N ALA A 297 -5.82 0.13 20.21
CA ALA A 297 -7.22 -0.22 20.36
C ALA A 297 -7.35 -1.54 21.11
N LYS A 298 -8.15 -1.56 22.20
CA LYS A 298 -8.30 -2.70 23.10
C LYS A 298 -9.76 -3.02 23.33
N ASN A 299 -10.03 -4.30 23.58
CA ASN A 299 -11.29 -4.73 24.16
C ASN A 299 -11.37 -4.19 25.60
N PRO A 300 -12.37 -3.36 25.95
CA PRO A 300 -12.43 -2.74 27.27
C PRO A 300 -12.76 -3.72 28.41
N GLN A 301 -13.29 -4.90 28.10
CA GLN A 301 -13.62 -5.93 29.10
C GLN A 301 -12.45 -6.87 29.38
N THR A 302 -11.71 -7.29 28.32
CA THR A 302 -10.63 -8.27 28.46
C THR A 302 -9.25 -7.64 28.51
N GLY A 303 -9.11 -6.37 28.07
CA GLY A 303 -7.81 -5.72 27.89
C GLY A 303 -7.03 -6.20 26.66
N GLU A 304 -7.56 -7.17 25.92
CA GLU A 304 -6.92 -7.71 24.72
C GLU A 304 -6.77 -6.64 23.64
N GLN A 305 -5.58 -6.56 23.04
CA GLN A 305 -5.31 -5.65 21.94
C GLN A 305 -6.03 -6.08 20.66
N ILE A 306 -6.88 -5.20 20.14
CA ILE A 306 -7.56 -5.38 18.86
C ILE A 306 -6.59 -5.06 17.71
N PHE A 307 -5.89 -3.91 17.80
CA PHE A 307 -4.97 -3.45 16.78
C PHE A 307 -3.94 -2.45 17.36
N PRO A 308 -2.71 -2.36 16.80
CA PRO A 308 -1.75 -1.33 17.20
C PRO A 308 -2.25 0.08 16.87
N THR A 309 -1.62 1.07 17.44
CA THR A 309 -1.88 2.49 17.20
C THR A 309 -0.85 3.09 16.23
N ILE A 310 -1.09 4.34 15.83
CA ILE A 310 -0.12 5.17 15.14
C ILE A 310 1.05 5.52 16.07
N GLU A 311 2.21 5.78 15.49
CA GLU A 311 3.44 5.97 16.27
C GLU A 311 3.70 7.46 16.58
N PRO A 312 4.47 7.76 17.66
CA PRO A 312 5.07 9.07 17.86
C PRO A 312 5.88 9.53 16.63
N GLY A 313 5.75 10.82 16.28
CA GLY A 313 6.29 11.36 15.03
C GLY A 313 5.24 11.47 13.90
N SER A 314 3.99 11.05 14.14
CA SER A 314 2.88 11.13 13.18
C SER A 314 1.96 12.35 13.38
N GLU A 315 2.22 13.18 14.38
CA GLU A 315 1.29 14.19 14.91
C GLU A 315 0.84 15.20 13.86
N LEU A 316 1.72 15.60 12.95
CA LEU A 316 1.42 16.57 11.90
C LEU A 316 0.33 16.09 10.94
N GLY A 317 0.13 14.77 10.85
CA GLY A 317 -0.91 14.14 10.03
C GLY A 317 -2.23 13.81 10.75
N TRP A 318 -2.35 14.09 12.06
CA TRP A 318 -3.51 13.64 12.87
C TRP A 318 -4.86 14.18 12.42
N ALA A 319 -4.89 15.27 11.65
CA ALA A 319 -6.15 15.78 11.08
C ALA A 319 -6.93 14.73 10.27
N THR A 320 -6.26 13.71 9.74
CA THR A 320 -6.91 12.62 9.02
C THR A 320 -7.78 11.73 9.93
N LEU A 321 -7.31 11.38 11.13
CA LEU A 321 -8.01 10.47 12.05
C LEU A 321 -8.70 11.18 13.21
N ALA A 322 -8.13 12.27 13.70
CA ALA A 322 -8.60 13.05 14.85
C ALA A 322 -9.08 14.46 14.46
N GLY A 323 -9.29 14.73 13.16
CA GLY A 323 -9.83 15.99 12.66
C GLY A 323 -11.30 16.21 13.00
N PRO A 324 -11.94 17.26 12.46
CA PRO A 324 -13.32 17.62 12.80
C PRO A 324 -14.36 16.54 12.49
N GLN A 325 -14.05 15.62 11.59
CA GLN A 325 -14.89 14.49 11.22
C GLN A 325 -14.05 13.20 11.25
N PRO A 326 -14.66 12.05 11.56
CA PRO A 326 -13.98 10.77 11.50
C PRO A 326 -13.58 10.44 10.06
N PHE A 327 -12.55 9.64 9.89
CA PHE A 327 -12.10 9.21 8.57
C PHE A 327 -13.20 8.44 7.83
N GLN A 328 -13.79 9.08 6.80
CA GLN A 328 -14.98 8.60 6.13
C GLN A 328 -14.85 7.18 5.58
N ALA A 329 -13.69 6.82 5.03
CA ALA A 329 -13.46 5.48 4.49
C ALA A 329 -13.63 4.38 5.56
N THR A 330 -13.37 4.69 6.83
CA THR A 330 -13.58 3.77 7.94
C THR A 330 -15.05 3.73 8.37
N VAL A 331 -15.71 4.87 8.41
CA VAL A 331 -17.15 4.94 8.69
C VAL A 331 -17.93 4.13 7.65
N ASP A 332 -17.56 4.25 6.38
CA ASP A 332 -18.15 3.49 5.27
C ASP A 332 -17.97 1.98 5.43
N HIS A 333 -16.81 1.53 5.93
CA HIS A 333 -16.59 0.11 6.21
C HIS A 333 -17.63 -0.46 7.17
N PHE A 334 -17.89 0.24 8.27
CA PHE A 334 -18.90 -0.22 9.22
C PHE A 334 -20.32 -0.06 8.71
N ARG A 335 -20.66 1.10 8.11
CA ARG A 335 -22.01 1.37 7.59
C ARG A 335 -22.44 0.37 6.52
N TYR A 336 -21.60 0.19 5.51
CA TYR A 336 -22.02 -0.51 4.29
C TYR A 336 -21.59 -1.97 4.25
N VAL A 337 -20.50 -2.33 4.92
CA VAL A 337 -19.98 -3.71 4.91
C VAL A 337 -20.41 -4.47 6.16
N VAL A 338 -20.12 -3.93 7.35
CA VAL A 338 -20.35 -4.66 8.61
C VAL A 338 -21.81 -4.62 9.03
N PHE A 339 -22.37 -3.42 9.25
CA PHE A 339 -23.74 -3.28 9.78
C PHE A 339 -24.80 -3.20 8.69
N LYS A 340 -24.41 -2.86 7.44
CA LYS A 340 -25.34 -2.70 6.30
C LYS A 340 -26.46 -1.70 6.58
N ASP A 341 -26.14 -0.67 7.38
CA ASP A 341 -27.03 0.42 7.78
C ASP A 341 -26.41 1.78 7.39
N PRO A 342 -26.92 2.47 6.36
CA PRO A 342 -26.43 3.78 5.95
C PRO A 342 -26.52 4.86 7.03
N ASN A 343 -27.39 4.69 8.03
CA ASN A 343 -27.62 5.64 9.11
C ASN A 343 -26.83 5.31 10.38
N TRP A 344 -26.02 4.22 10.35
CA TRP A 344 -25.23 3.82 11.52
C TRP A 344 -24.34 4.96 12.03
N ASP A 345 -24.38 5.20 13.34
CA ASP A 345 -23.54 6.20 14.00
C ASP A 345 -22.23 5.59 14.48
N TRP A 346 -21.13 6.09 13.98
CA TRP A 346 -19.78 5.61 14.32
C TRP A 346 -19.44 5.73 15.82
N LYS A 347 -20.13 6.61 16.57
CA LYS A 347 -19.98 6.74 18.01
C LYS A 347 -20.50 5.53 18.79
N THR A 348 -21.34 4.72 18.17
CA THR A 348 -21.93 3.52 18.78
C THR A 348 -21.06 2.27 18.63
N LEU A 349 -19.93 2.35 17.91
CA LEU A 349 -19.03 1.20 17.73
C LEU A 349 -18.59 0.63 19.07
N ASN A 350 -18.81 -0.67 19.25
CA ASN A 350 -18.49 -1.39 20.48
C ASN A 350 -17.24 -2.26 20.27
N PHE A 351 -16.16 -1.92 20.99
CA PHE A 351 -14.88 -2.63 20.91
C PHE A 351 -14.88 -4.01 21.59
N THR A 352 -16.00 -4.46 22.14
CA THR A 352 -16.15 -5.81 22.70
C THR A 352 -16.94 -6.71 21.75
N SER A 353 -18.17 -6.30 21.37
CA SER A 353 -19.09 -7.15 20.61
C SER A 353 -18.84 -7.12 19.11
N ASP A 354 -18.44 -5.95 18.57
CA ASP A 354 -18.47 -5.74 17.12
C ASP A 354 -17.24 -6.29 16.41
N VAL A 355 -16.16 -6.57 17.14
CA VAL A 355 -14.92 -7.12 16.56
C VAL A 355 -15.16 -8.48 15.93
N ALA A 356 -15.76 -9.41 16.68
CA ALA A 356 -16.05 -10.75 16.18
C ALA A 356 -17.08 -10.73 15.03
N LEU A 357 -18.06 -9.81 15.09
CA LEU A 357 -19.03 -9.61 14.01
C LEU A 357 -18.31 -9.15 12.73
N ALA A 358 -17.46 -8.14 12.83
CA ALA A 358 -16.76 -7.59 11.69
C ALA A 358 -15.80 -8.61 11.04
N ASP A 359 -15.07 -9.38 11.84
CA ASP A 359 -14.21 -10.47 11.35
C ASP A 359 -15.04 -11.55 10.62
N LYS A 360 -16.18 -11.94 11.19
CA LYS A 360 -17.09 -12.92 10.58
C LYS A 360 -17.68 -12.42 9.26
N ILE A 361 -18.02 -11.14 9.16
CA ILE A 361 -18.59 -10.55 7.93
C ILE A 361 -17.52 -10.46 6.84
N ASP A 362 -16.30 -10.07 7.16
CA ASP A 362 -15.21 -9.99 6.20
C ASP A 362 -14.87 -11.39 5.63
N ASN A 363 -14.82 -12.39 6.47
CA ASN A 363 -14.52 -13.77 6.09
C ASN A 363 -13.41 -13.86 5.03
N GLU A 364 -12.31 -13.14 5.27
CA GLU A 364 -11.16 -13.02 4.37
C GLU A 364 -11.45 -12.45 2.97
N THR A 365 -12.56 -11.78 2.78
CA THR A 365 -12.89 -11.15 1.49
C THR A 365 -11.98 -9.96 1.25
N ILE A 366 -11.93 -8.99 2.18
CA ILE A 366 -11.10 -7.79 2.03
C ILE A 366 -9.73 -7.98 2.70
N ASN A 367 -9.71 -8.55 3.92
CA ASN A 367 -8.47 -8.73 4.67
C ASN A 367 -7.47 -9.61 3.90
N ALA A 368 -6.19 -9.24 3.97
CA ALA A 368 -5.07 -9.98 3.38
C ALA A 368 -4.07 -10.31 4.50
N THR A 369 -4.45 -11.19 5.42
CA THR A 369 -3.73 -11.42 6.67
C THR A 369 -3.11 -12.81 6.82
N ASP A 370 -3.28 -13.68 5.83
CA ASP A 370 -2.65 -15.01 5.83
C ASP A 370 -1.13 -14.85 5.81
N PRO A 371 -0.39 -15.37 6.80
CA PRO A 371 1.06 -15.36 6.82
C PRO A 371 1.70 -16.45 5.95
N ASN A 372 0.92 -17.42 5.46
CA ASN A 372 1.45 -18.50 4.65
C ASN A 372 1.65 -18.07 3.19
N LEU A 373 2.81 -17.53 2.89
CA LEU A 373 3.25 -17.19 1.54
C LEU A 373 4.08 -18.31 0.88
N GLY A 374 4.04 -19.53 1.41
CA GLY A 374 4.76 -20.69 0.86
C GLY A 374 4.50 -20.93 -0.62
N PRO A 375 3.23 -20.93 -1.10
CA PRO A 375 2.93 -21.05 -2.52
C PRO A 375 3.59 -19.96 -3.37
N PHE A 376 3.56 -18.69 -2.94
CA PHE A 376 4.22 -17.58 -3.64
C PHE A 376 5.75 -17.76 -3.72
N LEU A 377 6.38 -18.23 -2.65
CA LEU A 377 7.81 -18.55 -2.65
C LEU A 377 8.14 -19.73 -3.59
N ALA A 378 7.25 -20.73 -3.69
CA ALA A 378 7.42 -21.88 -4.58
C ALA A 378 7.46 -21.44 -6.06
N HIS A 379 6.78 -20.36 -6.43
CA HIS A 379 6.88 -19.71 -7.73
C HIS A 379 8.05 -18.71 -7.85
N HIS A 380 9.03 -18.78 -6.93
CA HIS A 380 10.17 -17.87 -6.89
C HIS A 380 9.77 -16.39 -6.74
N GLY A 381 8.62 -16.12 -6.13
CA GLY A 381 8.09 -14.78 -5.89
C GLY A 381 9.02 -13.93 -5.02
N LYS A 382 9.05 -12.62 -5.26
CA LYS A 382 9.77 -11.64 -4.44
C LYS A 382 8.81 -10.62 -3.87
N LEU A 383 8.82 -10.43 -2.55
CA LEU A 383 7.96 -9.48 -1.85
C LEU A 383 8.81 -8.40 -1.18
N LEU A 384 8.64 -7.17 -1.62
CA LEU A 384 9.26 -6.00 -1.02
C LEU A 384 8.19 -5.18 -0.31
N LEU A 385 8.29 -5.12 1.01
CA LEU A 385 7.43 -4.32 1.88
C LEU A 385 8.14 -3.03 2.26
N TYR A 386 7.40 -1.92 2.35
CA TYR A 386 7.89 -0.71 2.99
C TYR A 386 6.79 -0.03 3.80
N HIS A 387 7.17 0.76 4.83
CA HIS A 387 6.22 1.52 5.62
C HIS A 387 6.88 2.75 6.25
N GLY A 388 6.22 3.90 6.17
CA GLY A 388 6.64 5.13 6.85
C GLY A 388 6.37 5.05 8.34
N PHE A 389 7.35 5.39 9.17
CA PHE A 389 7.16 5.37 10.61
C PHE A 389 6.25 6.51 11.13
N SER A 390 6.11 7.58 10.36
CA SER A 390 5.19 8.69 10.68
C SER A 390 3.82 8.55 9.99
N ASP A 391 3.47 7.32 9.57
CA ASP A 391 2.18 7.04 8.94
C ASP A 391 1.03 7.29 9.90
N GLN A 392 0.23 8.29 9.58
CA GLN A 392 -0.93 8.72 10.37
C GLN A 392 -2.22 7.95 10.04
N ASN A 393 -2.23 7.10 8.99
CA ASN A 393 -3.42 6.38 8.52
C ASN A 393 -3.38 4.89 8.86
N VAL A 394 -2.23 4.26 8.65
CA VAL A 394 -2.02 2.82 8.88
C VAL A 394 -0.89 2.66 9.89
N PRO A 395 -1.15 2.10 11.08
CA PRO A 395 -0.10 1.89 12.08
C PRO A 395 1.08 1.07 11.55
N PRO A 396 2.32 1.60 11.58
CA PRO A 396 3.51 0.91 11.05
C PRO A 396 3.76 -0.45 11.73
N ARG A 397 3.45 -0.56 13.04
CA ARG A 397 3.53 -1.84 13.77
C ARG A 397 2.68 -2.95 13.14
N ALA A 398 1.59 -2.61 12.45
CA ALA A 398 0.76 -3.62 11.78
C ALA A 398 1.56 -4.35 10.69
N THR A 399 2.33 -3.61 9.88
CA THR A 399 3.20 -4.18 8.86
C THR A 399 4.37 -4.97 9.49
N ILE A 400 4.99 -4.45 10.54
CA ILE A 400 6.04 -5.15 11.29
C ILE A 400 5.51 -6.47 11.84
N ASN A 401 4.34 -6.46 12.49
CA ASN A 401 3.73 -7.66 13.06
C ASN A 401 3.33 -8.68 11.98
N TYR A 402 2.80 -8.22 10.86
CA TYR A 402 2.51 -9.10 9.72
C TYR A 402 3.79 -9.73 9.17
N TYR A 403 4.83 -8.92 8.91
CA TYR A 403 6.13 -9.39 8.45
C TYR A 403 6.72 -10.45 9.38
N LYS A 404 6.74 -10.20 10.71
CA LYS A 404 7.23 -11.18 11.70
C LYS A 404 6.46 -12.49 11.61
N ARG A 405 5.11 -12.45 11.58
CA ARG A 405 4.30 -13.67 11.45
C ARG A 405 4.59 -14.44 10.16
N VAL A 406 4.79 -13.74 9.04
CA VAL A 406 5.18 -14.38 7.77
C VAL A 406 6.52 -15.07 7.90
N ILE A 407 7.54 -14.38 8.46
CA ILE A 407 8.88 -14.95 8.67
C ILE A 407 8.82 -16.19 9.57
N ASP A 408 8.09 -16.11 10.69
CA ASP A 408 7.94 -17.22 11.64
C ASP A 408 7.22 -18.42 11.01
N THR A 409 6.11 -18.18 10.30
CA THR A 409 5.33 -19.23 9.62
C THR A 409 6.17 -19.96 8.57
N LEU A 410 6.87 -19.22 7.72
CA LEU A 410 7.67 -19.81 6.65
C LEU A 410 8.93 -20.52 7.18
N SER A 411 9.58 -19.93 8.18
CA SER A 411 10.74 -20.56 8.83
C SER A 411 10.35 -21.84 9.57
N GLY A 412 9.19 -21.82 10.24
CA GLY A 412 8.62 -23.01 10.88
C GLY A 412 8.28 -24.13 9.89
N ALA A 413 7.99 -23.80 8.64
CA ALA A 413 7.80 -24.73 7.52
C ALA A 413 9.14 -25.14 6.85
N GLY A 414 10.31 -24.74 7.38
CA GLY A 414 11.62 -25.06 6.83
C GLY A 414 12.02 -24.24 5.60
N LEU A 415 11.28 -23.19 5.26
CA LEU A 415 11.60 -22.30 4.16
C LEU A 415 12.59 -21.20 4.58
N ARG A 416 13.18 -20.51 3.61
CA ARG A 416 14.12 -19.41 3.82
C ARG A 416 13.50 -18.08 3.37
N PRO A 417 12.60 -17.49 4.16
CA PRO A 417 11.84 -16.29 3.73
C PRO A 417 12.76 -15.10 3.42
N ALA A 418 13.92 -15.00 4.07
CA ALA A 418 14.90 -13.96 3.81
C ALA A 418 15.40 -13.91 2.35
N ASP A 419 15.31 -15.00 1.60
CA ASP A 419 15.69 -15.04 0.18
C ASP A 419 14.60 -14.47 -0.73
N SER A 420 13.39 -14.21 -0.21
CA SER A 420 12.23 -13.81 -0.99
C SER A 420 11.44 -12.62 -0.42
N ILE A 421 11.63 -12.25 0.86
CA ILE A 421 10.84 -11.22 1.51
C ILE A 421 11.76 -10.22 2.22
N ARG A 422 11.51 -8.92 2.02
CA ARG A 422 12.19 -7.81 2.70
C ARG A 422 11.17 -6.77 3.16
N LEU A 423 11.42 -6.19 4.33
CA LEU A 423 10.70 -5.03 4.84
C LEU A 423 11.68 -3.87 5.04
N PHE A 424 11.30 -2.68 4.59
CA PHE A 424 12.03 -1.44 4.80
C PHE A 424 11.15 -0.45 5.57
N MET A 425 11.56 -0.10 6.78
CA MET A 425 10.91 0.97 7.52
C MET A 425 11.54 2.31 7.16
N VAL A 426 10.70 3.34 7.03
CA VAL A 426 11.11 4.67 6.54
C VAL A 426 10.88 5.72 7.63
N PRO A 427 11.94 6.13 8.36
CA PRO A 427 11.82 7.15 9.40
C PRO A 427 11.30 8.49 8.85
N GLY A 428 10.37 9.10 9.56
CA GLY A 428 9.80 10.41 9.22
C GLY A 428 8.91 10.44 7.96
N MET A 429 8.68 9.33 7.29
CA MET A 429 7.77 9.26 6.15
C MET A 429 6.32 9.04 6.64
N GLY A 430 5.40 9.80 6.05
CA GLY A 430 3.95 9.65 6.25
C GLY A 430 3.35 8.49 5.44
N HIS A 431 2.02 8.52 5.24
CA HIS A 431 1.29 7.47 4.52
C HIS A 431 1.64 7.48 3.02
N CYS A 432 2.29 6.41 2.56
CA CYS A 432 2.73 6.22 1.17
C CYS A 432 3.76 7.25 0.64
N GLY A 433 4.14 8.25 1.42
CA GLY A 433 5.04 9.33 1.04
C GLY A 433 4.84 10.57 1.88
N GLY A 434 5.54 11.66 1.56
CA GLY A 434 5.53 12.89 2.35
C GLY A 434 6.14 12.70 3.75
N GLY A 435 5.93 13.69 4.62
CA GLY A 435 6.55 13.73 5.94
C GLY A 435 7.90 14.44 5.92
N GLU A 436 8.56 14.49 7.06
CA GLU A 436 9.79 15.27 7.28
C GLU A 436 11.08 14.47 7.00
N GLY A 437 10.95 13.16 6.84
CA GLY A 437 12.07 12.26 6.53
C GLY A 437 12.27 12.02 5.04
N PRO A 438 13.37 11.34 4.67
CA PRO A 438 13.59 10.86 3.30
C PRO A 438 12.48 9.93 2.85
N ASN A 439 11.66 10.37 1.89
CA ASN A 439 10.42 9.72 1.48
C ASN A 439 10.32 9.46 -0.03
N THR A 440 11.39 9.72 -0.77
CA THR A 440 11.48 9.46 -2.22
C THR A 440 12.59 8.45 -2.48
N PHE A 441 12.24 7.28 -3.01
CA PHE A 441 13.15 6.16 -3.25
C PHE A 441 12.64 5.27 -4.39
N ASP A 442 13.56 4.52 -5.01
CA ASP A 442 13.26 3.64 -6.13
C ASP A 442 13.20 2.17 -5.69
N MET A 443 11.99 1.74 -5.30
CA MET A 443 11.73 0.34 -4.95
C MET A 443 11.64 -0.57 -6.17
N MET A 444 11.21 -0.03 -7.34
CA MET A 444 11.08 -0.86 -8.55
C MET A 444 12.42 -1.34 -9.02
N SER A 445 13.41 -0.46 -9.19
CA SER A 445 14.77 -0.88 -9.57
C SER A 445 15.40 -1.86 -8.57
N ALA A 446 15.13 -1.68 -7.28
CA ALA A 446 15.60 -2.61 -6.25
C ALA A 446 14.94 -3.99 -6.38
N LEU A 447 13.64 -4.03 -6.66
CA LEU A 447 12.89 -5.27 -6.87
C LEU A 447 13.28 -5.97 -8.16
N GLU A 448 13.50 -5.23 -9.25
CA GLU A 448 14.01 -5.76 -10.54
C GLU A 448 15.37 -6.43 -10.37
N GLN A 449 16.33 -5.74 -9.74
CA GLN A 449 17.66 -6.32 -9.47
C GLN A 449 17.55 -7.59 -8.63
N TRP A 450 16.63 -7.63 -7.70
CA TRP A 450 16.41 -8.82 -6.89
C TRP A 450 15.80 -9.97 -7.69
N LYS A 451 14.72 -9.71 -8.45
CA LYS A 451 14.02 -10.75 -9.21
C LYS A 451 14.84 -11.25 -10.39
N GLU A 452 15.48 -10.35 -11.12
CA GLU A 452 16.14 -10.66 -12.40
C GLU A 452 17.61 -11.07 -12.25
N GLN A 453 18.28 -10.55 -11.22
CA GLN A 453 19.73 -10.75 -11.03
C GLN A 453 20.07 -11.48 -9.71
N GLY A 454 19.04 -11.84 -8.91
CA GLY A 454 19.25 -12.49 -7.61
C GLY A 454 19.87 -11.58 -6.54
N ARG A 455 20.03 -10.28 -6.81
CA ARG A 455 20.67 -9.33 -5.89
C ARG A 455 19.64 -8.75 -4.92
N ALA A 456 19.47 -9.41 -3.77
CA ALA A 456 18.57 -8.92 -2.72
C ALA A 456 19.01 -7.52 -2.23
N PRO A 457 18.08 -6.54 -2.10
CA PRO A 457 18.44 -5.22 -1.64
C PRO A 457 18.90 -5.26 -0.18
N VAL A 458 20.16 -4.87 0.06
CA VAL A 458 20.76 -4.72 1.40
C VAL A 458 20.66 -3.30 1.93
N ARG A 459 20.33 -2.36 1.04
CA ARG A 459 19.99 -0.95 1.33
C ARG A 459 19.30 -0.34 0.12
N ILE A 460 18.46 0.66 0.34
CA ILE A 460 17.84 1.49 -0.69
C ILE A 460 18.05 2.93 -0.28
N VAL A 461 18.58 3.78 -1.17
CA VAL A 461 18.78 5.19 -0.83
C VAL A 461 17.48 5.95 -0.99
N ALA A 462 17.05 6.60 0.09
CA ALA A 462 15.92 7.52 0.10
C ALA A 462 16.40 8.97 0.18
N SER A 463 15.65 9.89 -0.42
CA SER A 463 15.90 11.32 -0.38
C SER A 463 14.70 12.11 0.16
N HIS A 464 14.98 13.20 0.85
CA HIS A 464 14.03 14.28 1.13
C HIS A 464 14.27 15.43 0.17
N ARG A 465 13.22 16.21 -0.13
CA ARG A 465 13.33 17.36 -1.03
C ARG A 465 12.59 18.56 -0.47
N THR A 466 13.29 19.70 -0.42
CA THR A 466 12.67 21.00 -0.15
C THR A 466 12.73 21.86 -1.42
N ALA A 467 11.59 22.38 -1.86
CA ALA A 467 11.44 23.15 -3.09
C ALA A 467 12.06 22.47 -4.33
N GLY A 468 11.91 21.11 -4.43
CA GLY A 468 12.41 20.30 -5.54
C GLY A 468 13.89 19.93 -5.48
N LYS A 469 14.68 20.48 -4.53
CA LYS A 469 16.10 20.14 -4.34
C LYS A 469 16.24 19.08 -3.25
N VAL A 470 17.12 18.11 -3.48
CA VAL A 470 17.50 17.14 -2.45
C VAL A 470 18.28 17.86 -1.37
N ASP A 471 17.81 17.79 -0.15
CA ASP A 471 18.42 18.39 1.05
C ASP A 471 18.88 17.34 2.06
N ARG A 472 18.35 16.11 2.00
CA ARG A 472 18.75 14.99 2.86
C ARG A 472 18.66 13.68 2.10
N THR A 473 19.61 12.78 2.33
CA THR A 473 19.56 11.39 1.91
C THR A 473 19.79 10.47 3.11
N ARG A 474 19.21 9.25 3.05
CA ARG A 474 19.35 8.24 4.10
C ARG A 474 19.26 6.84 3.48
N PRO A 475 20.06 5.85 3.93
CA PRO A 475 19.82 4.47 3.55
C PRO A 475 18.59 3.93 4.29
N LEU A 476 17.65 3.36 3.57
CA LEU A 476 16.66 2.46 4.12
C LEU A 476 17.30 1.09 4.28
N CYS A 477 17.18 0.50 5.45
CA CYS A 477 17.80 -0.76 5.81
C CYS A 477 16.76 -1.88 5.89
N PRO A 478 17.10 -3.13 5.52
CA PRO A 478 16.20 -4.27 5.70
C PRO A 478 15.90 -4.47 7.20
N TYR A 479 14.61 -4.43 7.58
CA TYR A 479 14.18 -4.66 8.95
C TYR A 479 14.69 -6.02 9.48
N PRO A 480 15.24 -6.14 10.71
CA PRO A 480 15.22 -5.12 11.78
C PRO A 480 16.41 -4.15 11.83
N GLN A 481 17.25 -4.09 10.79
CA GLN A 481 18.35 -3.13 10.74
C GLN A 481 17.83 -1.69 10.63
N VAL A 482 18.61 -0.75 11.16
CA VAL A 482 18.38 0.69 11.10
C VAL A 482 19.59 1.41 10.50
N ALA A 483 19.38 2.60 9.96
CA ALA A 483 20.46 3.47 9.49
C ALA A 483 21.19 4.08 10.71
N LYS A 484 22.41 3.64 10.98
CA LYS A 484 23.24 4.13 12.08
C LYS A 484 24.30 5.10 11.55
N TYR A 485 24.36 6.30 12.15
CA TYR A 485 25.37 7.28 11.82
C TYR A 485 26.77 6.84 12.22
N LYS A 486 27.76 7.01 11.33
CA LYS A 486 29.16 6.58 11.53
C LYS A 486 29.97 7.51 12.43
N GLY A 487 29.38 8.65 12.88
CA GLY A 487 30.02 9.60 13.78
C GLY A 487 30.87 10.66 13.09
N SER A 488 30.91 10.72 11.77
CA SER A 488 31.64 11.74 11.00
C SER A 488 30.98 12.02 9.65
N GLY A 489 31.17 13.22 9.13
CA GLY A 489 30.54 13.72 7.90
C GLY A 489 29.18 14.36 8.14
N SER A 490 28.49 14.76 7.05
CA SER A 490 27.15 15.36 7.15
C SER A 490 26.10 14.32 7.58
N ILE A 491 25.23 14.70 8.50
CA ILE A 491 24.07 13.90 8.90
C ILE A 491 22.98 13.86 7.82
N ASP A 492 23.11 14.63 6.77
CA ASP A 492 22.17 14.69 5.64
C ASP A 492 22.66 13.88 4.43
N ASP A 493 23.81 13.21 4.55
CA ASP A 493 24.39 12.38 3.49
C ASP A 493 24.36 10.90 3.87
N GLU A 494 23.69 10.09 3.06
CA GLU A 494 23.53 8.64 3.22
C GLU A 494 24.86 7.87 3.29
N ALA A 495 25.93 8.42 2.69
CA ALA A 495 27.26 7.80 2.73
C ALA A 495 27.84 7.71 4.17
N ASN A 496 27.37 8.56 5.08
CA ASN A 496 27.81 8.61 6.48
C ASN A 496 27.00 7.70 7.40
N PHE A 497 26.18 6.81 6.85
CA PHE A 497 25.37 5.83 7.58
C PHE A 497 25.71 4.40 7.18
N ALA A 498 25.50 3.47 8.11
CA ALA A 498 25.57 2.03 7.87
C ALA A 498 24.27 1.36 8.33
N CYS A 499 23.88 0.27 7.65
CA CYS A 499 22.78 -0.56 8.11
C CYS A 499 23.29 -1.52 9.19
N GLU A 500 22.82 -1.34 10.42
CA GLU A 500 23.20 -2.14 11.58
C GLU A 500 21.97 -2.56 12.38
N LEU A 501 22.07 -3.66 13.10
CA LEU A 501 21.05 -4.05 14.07
C LEU A 501 20.98 -2.98 15.17
N PRO A 502 19.78 -2.66 15.68
CA PRO A 502 19.65 -1.78 16.84
C PRO A 502 20.51 -2.32 18.01
N SER A 503 21.19 -1.42 18.72
CA SER A 503 21.95 -1.84 19.91
C SER A 503 21.03 -2.49 20.93
N SER A 504 21.40 -3.67 21.44
CA SER A 504 20.64 -4.52 22.35
C SER A 504 20.32 -3.92 23.72
N ALA A 505 20.80 -2.72 24.00
CA ALA A 505 20.61 -2.06 25.30
C ALA A 505 19.15 -1.68 25.63
N LEU A 506 18.17 -1.94 24.74
CA LEU A 506 16.76 -1.53 24.90
C LEU A 506 15.75 -2.57 24.41
N THR A 507 16.08 -3.83 24.30
CA THR A 507 15.10 -4.90 24.15
C THR A 507 14.63 -5.36 25.54
N ASN A 508 13.82 -4.55 26.18
CA ASN A 508 12.85 -5.06 27.14
C ASN A 508 11.49 -5.00 26.42
N ASP A 509 10.97 -6.17 26.16
CA ASP A 509 9.69 -6.51 25.53
C ASP A 509 8.47 -5.74 26.09
#